data_69f0566f7954df5dda077ba60e299936
#
_entry.id   69f0566f7954df5dda077ba60e299936
#
_cell.length_a   1.000
_cell.length_b   1.000
_cell.length_c   1.000
_cell.angle_alpha   90.00
_cell.angle_beta   90.00
_cell.angle_gamma   90.00
#
_symmetry.space_group_name_H-M   'P 1'
#
loop_
_entity.id
_entity.type
_entity.pdbx_description
1 polymer ?
#
loop_
_entity_poly.entity_id
_entity_poly.type
_entity_poly.pdbx_seq_one_letter_code
_entity_poly.pdbx_strand_id
1 'polypeptide(L)'
;DEQHRFGVGQRLKLAQKGINPHVLVMSATPIPRTLALIIYGDLDISVIDELPLGRQPIKTYIINPAKRHRAFGFIKKHLDLGEQCYIVCPLVEQGDEDLGLEDVRQYAKRLCSEDFAGYSVAVLHGKMKPSEKEKTMRTFAEGKTQLLVATTVIEVGVDVPNASVMLIENAERFGLSQLHQLRGRIGRGSCESTCILVTESELDRLSVIKSTSDGFKIAEEDLKLRGPGDFFGSRQHGLPKLKIANMLNDINLLKLAQNAAASLLYEDPALTMESHDLLKSAVQKLFERADI
;
A
#
# COMPACT_ATOMS: atom_id res chain seq x y z
N ASP A 1 2.79 4.48 12.75
CA ASP A 1 3.09 3.70 11.55
C ASP A 1 1.79 3.22 10.90
N GLU A 2 1.81 2.97 9.58
CA GLU A 2 0.64 2.52 8.81
C GLU A 2 -0.60 3.41 9.02
N GLN A 3 -0.42 4.71 8.85
CA GLN A 3 -1.43 5.74 9.13
C GLN A 3 -2.80 5.46 8.49
N HIS A 4 -2.82 4.87 7.29
CA HIS A 4 -4.07 4.57 6.56
C HIS A 4 -5.00 3.61 7.32
N ARG A 5 -4.50 2.89 8.33
CA ARG A 5 -5.29 1.98 9.18
C ARG A 5 -6.05 2.70 10.30
N PHE A 6 -5.73 3.98 10.55
CA PHE A 6 -6.35 4.77 11.61
C PHE A 6 -7.30 5.81 11.01
N GLY A 7 -8.55 5.78 11.45
CA GLY A 7 -9.52 6.81 11.11
C GLY A 7 -9.14 8.18 11.71
N VAL A 8 -9.63 9.27 11.10
CA VAL A 8 -9.35 10.65 11.55
C VAL A 8 -9.67 10.83 13.04
N GLY A 9 -10.82 10.33 13.51
CA GLY A 9 -11.22 10.43 14.92
C GLY A 9 -10.28 9.66 15.89
N GLN A 10 -9.66 8.57 15.46
CA GLN A 10 -8.68 7.85 16.29
C GLN A 10 -7.38 8.62 16.42
N ARG A 11 -6.92 9.24 15.33
CA ARG A 11 -5.71 10.09 15.31
C ARG A 11 -5.88 11.32 16.20
N LEU A 12 -7.00 12.00 16.09
CA LEU A 12 -7.35 13.14 16.96
C LEU A 12 -7.37 12.76 18.43
N LYS A 13 -8.04 11.64 18.79
CA LYS A 13 -8.06 11.13 20.17
C LYS A 13 -6.66 10.79 20.70
N LEU A 14 -5.77 10.30 19.83
CA LEU A 14 -4.39 10.00 20.22
C LEU A 14 -3.60 11.29 20.48
N ALA A 15 -3.73 12.27 19.60
CA ALA A 15 -3.08 13.58 19.77
C ALA A 15 -3.58 14.34 21.01
N GLN A 16 -4.86 14.22 21.35
CA GLN A 16 -5.45 14.85 22.54
C GLN A 16 -5.03 14.24 23.89
N LYS A 17 -4.34 13.09 23.90
CA LYS A 17 -3.85 12.45 25.14
C LYS A 17 -2.67 13.18 25.78
N GLY A 18 -2.01 14.04 25.06
CA GLY A 18 -0.86 14.82 25.56
C GLY A 18 -1.08 16.33 25.42
N ILE A 19 -0.34 17.12 26.18
CA ILE A 19 -0.26 18.57 26.03
C ILE A 19 0.81 18.85 24.98
N ASN A 20 0.39 19.25 23.77
CA ASN A 20 1.27 19.48 22.61
C ASN A 20 2.23 18.32 22.31
N PRO A 21 1.71 17.11 22.04
CA PRO A 21 2.57 15.97 21.78
C PRO A 21 3.30 16.13 20.45
N HIS A 22 4.56 15.69 20.38
CA HIS A 22 5.23 15.50 19.10
C HIS A 22 4.59 14.33 18.36
N VAL A 23 4.11 14.54 17.14
CA VAL A 23 3.41 13.55 16.34
C VAL A 23 4.25 13.15 15.15
N LEU A 24 4.66 11.88 15.08
CA LEU A 24 5.31 11.30 13.91
C LEU A 24 4.33 10.38 13.19
N VAL A 25 4.08 10.69 11.94
CA VAL A 25 3.22 9.91 11.06
C VAL A 25 4.09 9.17 10.06
N MET A 26 3.91 7.85 9.96
CA MET A 26 4.65 7.03 9.02
C MET A 26 3.70 6.19 8.17
N SER A 27 4.05 5.97 6.91
CA SER A 27 3.35 5.09 6.00
C SER A 27 4.33 4.39 5.08
N ALA A 28 4.20 3.07 4.93
CA ALA A 28 4.91 2.31 3.93
C ALA A 28 4.20 2.33 2.57
N THR A 29 2.96 2.84 2.50
CA THR A 29 2.28 3.07 1.24
C THR A 29 2.92 4.26 0.55
N PRO A 30 3.56 4.11 -0.60
CA PRO A 30 4.12 5.25 -1.30
C PRO A 30 2.97 6.17 -1.72
N ILE A 31 3.04 7.39 -1.25
CA ILE A 31 2.13 8.46 -1.66
C ILE A 31 2.93 9.34 -2.61
N PRO A 32 2.41 9.70 -3.79
CA PRO A 32 3.09 10.64 -4.66
C PRO A 32 3.52 11.88 -3.84
N ARG A 33 4.78 12.30 -4.00
CA ARG A 33 5.36 13.42 -3.21
C ARG A 33 4.45 14.66 -3.24
N THR A 34 3.80 14.87 -4.35
CA THR A 34 2.87 15.97 -4.60
C THR A 34 1.61 15.88 -3.77
N LEU A 35 1.06 14.67 -3.71
CA LEU A 35 -0.14 14.42 -2.93
C LEU A 35 0.16 14.49 -1.43
N ALA A 36 1.35 14.06 -1.01
CA ALA A 36 1.79 14.20 0.37
C ALA A 36 1.84 15.66 0.82
N LEU A 37 2.32 16.59 -0.03
CA LEU A 37 2.32 18.03 0.25
C LEU A 37 0.91 18.60 0.42
N ILE A 38 -0.07 18.05 -0.29
CA ILE A 38 -1.46 18.51 -0.19
C ILE A 38 -2.14 17.96 1.07
N ILE A 39 -1.93 16.68 1.37
CA ILE A 39 -2.59 15.98 2.48
C ILE A 39 -1.98 16.37 3.84
N TYR A 40 -0.69 16.65 3.87
CA TYR A 40 0.11 16.89 5.08
C TYR A 40 0.77 18.28 5.05
N GLY A 41 0.11 19.26 4.43
CA GLY A 41 0.69 20.60 4.24
C GLY A 41 1.04 21.35 5.53
N ASP A 42 0.55 20.87 6.66
CA ASP A 42 0.83 21.34 8.03
C ASP A 42 1.97 20.56 8.73
N LEU A 43 2.52 19.54 8.07
CA LEU A 43 3.58 18.69 8.62
C LEU A 43 4.86 18.77 7.79
N ASP A 44 5.99 18.66 8.47
CA ASP A 44 7.28 18.46 7.82
C ASP A 44 7.35 17.04 7.21
N ILE A 45 7.78 16.94 5.96
CA ILE A 45 7.79 15.69 5.23
C ILE A 45 9.25 15.24 5.03
N SER A 46 9.57 14.06 5.56
CA SER A 46 10.82 13.35 5.29
C SER A 46 10.56 12.15 4.39
N VAL A 47 11.30 12.03 3.30
CA VAL A 47 11.14 10.95 2.31
C VAL A 47 12.32 10.01 2.39
N ILE A 48 12.04 8.71 2.55
CA ILE A 48 13.03 7.63 2.46
C ILE A 48 12.90 7.06 1.05
N ASP A 49 13.86 7.36 0.17
CA ASP A 49 13.86 6.96 -1.24
C ASP A 49 15.01 6.01 -1.61
N GLU A 50 15.78 5.58 -0.63
CA GLU A 50 16.85 4.60 -0.78
C GLU A 50 16.41 3.23 -0.23
N LEU A 51 16.88 2.17 -0.91
CA LEU A 51 16.70 0.81 -0.41
C LEU A 51 17.79 0.46 0.59
N PRO A 52 17.53 -0.39 1.60
CA PRO A 52 18.55 -0.91 2.48
C PRO A 52 19.67 -1.60 1.71
N LEU A 53 20.91 -1.48 2.22
CA LEU A 53 22.07 -2.13 1.62
C LEU A 53 21.87 -3.65 1.53
N GLY A 54 22.21 -4.23 0.38
CA GLY A 54 22.14 -5.66 0.14
C GLY A 54 20.76 -6.18 -0.33
N ARG A 55 19.74 -5.32 -0.44
CA ARG A 55 18.44 -5.74 -0.95
C ARG A 55 18.50 -6.03 -2.44
N GLN A 56 18.15 -7.26 -2.81
CA GLN A 56 18.11 -7.69 -4.21
C GLN A 56 16.84 -7.22 -4.92
N PRO A 57 16.91 -6.86 -6.22
CA PRO A 57 15.74 -6.53 -7.01
C PRO A 57 14.86 -7.77 -7.18
N ILE A 58 13.54 -7.59 -7.04
CA ILE A 58 12.55 -8.67 -7.17
C ILE A 58 12.15 -8.80 -8.63
N LYS A 59 12.39 -9.98 -9.23
CA LYS A 59 11.95 -10.29 -10.59
C LYS A 59 10.43 -10.46 -10.62
N THR A 60 9.72 -9.68 -11.43
CA THR A 60 8.26 -9.72 -11.49
C THR A 60 7.80 -10.25 -12.85
N TYR A 61 6.95 -11.29 -12.82
CA TYR A 61 6.38 -11.93 -14.01
C TYR A 61 4.86 -11.84 -13.98
N ILE A 62 4.27 -11.64 -15.15
CA ILE A 62 2.82 -11.68 -15.35
C ILE A 62 2.53 -12.91 -16.21
N ILE A 63 1.63 -13.78 -15.75
CA ILE A 63 1.28 -15.00 -16.44
C ILE A 63 -0.24 -15.18 -16.55
N ASN A 64 -0.67 -15.86 -17.60
CA ASN A 64 -2.05 -16.31 -17.75
C ASN A 64 -2.30 -17.55 -16.87
N PRO A 65 -3.51 -17.78 -16.32
CA PRO A 65 -3.87 -18.93 -15.52
C PRO A 65 -3.53 -20.28 -16.15
N ALA A 66 -3.55 -20.38 -17.47
CA ALA A 66 -3.13 -21.61 -18.19
C ALA A 66 -1.66 -22.01 -17.91
N LYS A 67 -0.82 -21.06 -17.50
CA LYS A 67 0.59 -21.31 -17.13
C LYS A 67 0.79 -21.54 -15.63
N ARG A 68 -0.28 -21.57 -14.81
CA ARG A 68 -0.23 -21.75 -13.35
C ARG A 68 0.56 -23.00 -12.93
N HIS A 69 0.40 -24.11 -13.66
CA HIS A 69 1.12 -25.34 -13.37
C HIS A 69 2.64 -25.17 -13.44
N ARG A 70 3.14 -24.30 -14.36
CA ARG A 70 4.58 -23.99 -14.44
C ARG A 70 5.04 -23.15 -13.25
N ALA A 71 4.20 -22.22 -12.79
CA ALA A 71 4.48 -21.42 -11.60
C ALA A 71 4.52 -22.31 -10.35
N PHE A 72 3.63 -23.28 -10.21
CA PHE A 72 3.67 -24.25 -9.12
C PHE A 72 4.93 -25.13 -9.17
N GLY A 73 5.34 -25.57 -10.36
CA GLY A 73 6.61 -26.27 -10.54
C GLY A 73 7.82 -25.42 -10.14
N PHE A 74 7.77 -24.12 -10.40
CA PHE A 74 8.80 -23.18 -9.96
C PHE A 74 8.80 -23.02 -8.43
N ILE A 75 7.63 -22.85 -7.81
CA ILE A 75 7.49 -22.79 -6.34
C ILE A 75 8.06 -24.06 -5.69
N LYS A 76 7.71 -25.26 -6.19
CA LYS A 76 8.22 -26.53 -5.65
C LYS A 76 9.74 -26.58 -5.64
N LYS A 77 10.40 -26.14 -6.70
CA LYS A 77 11.87 -26.09 -6.75
C LYS A 77 12.46 -25.23 -5.61
N HIS A 78 11.84 -24.10 -5.31
CA HIS A 78 12.28 -23.22 -4.21
C HIS A 78 12.00 -23.85 -2.84
N LEU A 79 10.85 -24.53 -2.68
CA LEU A 79 10.53 -25.28 -1.46
C LEU A 79 11.51 -26.44 -1.22
N ASP A 80 11.93 -27.14 -2.29
CA ASP A 80 12.92 -28.21 -2.25
C ASP A 80 14.32 -27.70 -1.88
N LEU A 81 14.63 -26.45 -2.19
CA LEU A 81 15.85 -25.76 -1.75
C LEU A 81 15.78 -25.27 -0.28
N GLY A 82 14.66 -25.51 0.41
CA GLY A 82 14.44 -25.07 1.79
C GLY A 82 14.01 -23.61 1.91
N GLU A 83 13.67 -22.95 0.81
CA GLU A 83 13.13 -21.59 0.81
C GLU A 83 11.62 -21.62 1.13
N GLN A 84 11.07 -20.45 1.44
CA GLN A 84 9.66 -20.30 1.77
C GLN A 84 8.92 -19.51 0.70
N CYS A 85 7.64 -19.81 0.52
CA CYS A 85 6.84 -19.19 -0.52
C CYS A 85 5.49 -18.70 0.00
N TYR A 86 4.96 -17.67 -0.67
CA TYR A 86 3.61 -17.17 -0.47
C TYR A 86 2.74 -17.46 -1.70
N ILE A 87 1.47 -17.82 -1.45
CA ILE A 87 0.39 -17.71 -2.44
C ILE A 87 -0.66 -16.77 -1.87
N VAL A 88 -0.92 -15.67 -2.56
CA VAL A 88 -1.88 -14.64 -2.13
C VAL A 88 -3.11 -14.71 -3.02
N CYS A 89 -4.28 -14.80 -2.39
CA CYS A 89 -5.58 -14.80 -3.05
C CYS A 89 -6.33 -13.51 -2.73
N PRO A 90 -7.04 -12.88 -3.69
CA PRO A 90 -7.90 -11.77 -3.38
C PRO A 90 -9.07 -12.20 -2.48
N LEU A 91 -9.52 -11.30 -1.62
CA LEU A 91 -10.79 -11.47 -0.94
C LEU A 91 -11.91 -11.21 -1.96
N VAL A 92 -12.82 -12.14 -2.13
CA VAL A 92 -13.97 -11.93 -3.03
C VAL A 92 -15.01 -11.10 -2.29
N GLU A 93 -15.10 -9.81 -2.64
CA GLU A 93 -16.18 -8.91 -2.21
C GLU A 93 -17.40 -9.09 -3.13
N GLN A 94 -18.10 -10.19 -3.02
CA GLN A 94 -19.45 -10.29 -3.57
C GLN A 94 -20.40 -10.62 -2.43
N GLY A 95 -21.03 -9.58 -1.85
CA GLY A 95 -22.26 -9.67 -1.04
C GLY A 95 -22.28 -10.57 0.19
N ASP A 96 -21.49 -11.63 0.21
CA ASP A 96 -21.27 -12.57 1.29
C ASP A 96 -19.77 -12.77 1.51
N GLU A 97 -19.22 -12.07 2.50
CA GLU A 97 -17.82 -12.25 2.93
C GLU A 97 -17.51 -13.72 3.30
N ASP A 98 -18.53 -14.52 3.60
CA ASP A 98 -18.38 -15.94 3.94
C ASP A 98 -18.10 -16.81 2.72
N LEU A 99 -18.68 -16.52 1.56
CA LEU A 99 -18.43 -17.27 0.31
C LEU A 99 -16.98 -17.10 -0.16
N GLY A 100 -16.45 -15.87 -0.14
CA GLY A 100 -15.06 -15.63 -0.55
C GLY A 100 -14.01 -16.29 0.35
N LEU A 101 -14.31 -16.50 1.63
CA LEU A 101 -13.41 -17.20 2.57
C LEU A 101 -13.49 -18.72 2.41
N GLU A 102 -14.65 -19.24 2.11
CA GLU A 102 -14.83 -20.65 1.78
C GLU A 102 -14.04 -21.01 0.53
N ASP A 103 -14.06 -20.15 -0.49
CA ASP A 103 -13.26 -20.32 -1.71
C ASP A 103 -11.76 -20.37 -1.43
N VAL A 104 -11.24 -19.48 -0.57
CA VAL A 104 -9.80 -19.50 -0.22
C VAL A 104 -9.44 -20.74 0.58
N ARG A 105 -10.29 -21.20 1.50
CA ARG A 105 -10.07 -22.41 2.27
C ARG A 105 -10.13 -23.66 1.39
N GLN A 106 -11.09 -23.74 0.48
CA GLN A 106 -11.19 -24.85 -0.48
C GLN A 106 -10.01 -24.86 -1.44
N TYR A 107 -9.60 -23.68 -1.93
CA TYR A 107 -8.41 -23.54 -2.77
C TYR A 107 -7.16 -24.01 -2.03
N ALA A 108 -6.97 -23.59 -0.78
CA ALA A 108 -5.83 -24.02 0.03
C ALA A 108 -5.86 -25.54 0.31
N LYS A 109 -7.04 -26.12 0.59
CA LYS A 109 -7.20 -27.58 0.76
C LYS A 109 -6.80 -28.31 -0.51
N ARG A 110 -7.24 -27.85 -1.68
CA ARG A 110 -6.87 -28.44 -2.97
C ARG A 110 -5.36 -28.35 -3.20
N LEU A 111 -4.76 -27.18 -2.95
CA LEU A 111 -3.31 -27.03 -3.05
C LEU A 111 -2.55 -28.01 -2.15
N CYS A 112 -3.01 -28.20 -0.90
CA CYS A 112 -2.40 -29.15 0.03
C CYS A 112 -2.52 -30.61 -0.41
N SER A 113 -3.66 -31.01 -1.00
CA SER A 113 -3.93 -32.40 -1.36
C SER A 113 -3.41 -32.78 -2.74
N GLU A 114 -3.36 -31.84 -3.68
CA GLU A 114 -3.01 -32.11 -5.07
C GLU A 114 -1.65 -31.54 -5.45
N ASP A 115 -1.54 -30.21 -5.47
CA ASP A 115 -0.38 -29.54 -6.04
C ASP A 115 0.85 -29.55 -5.11
N PHE A 116 0.66 -29.42 -3.80
CA PHE A 116 1.73 -29.33 -2.81
C PHE A 116 1.64 -30.43 -1.75
N ALA A 117 1.16 -31.62 -2.14
CA ALA A 117 1.19 -32.80 -1.28
C ALA A 117 2.64 -33.09 -0.86
N GLY A 118 2.86 -33.23 0.46
CA GLY A 118 4.20 -33.47 1.03
C GLY A 118 4.92 -32.22 1.54
N TYR A 119 4.44 -31.00 1.22
CA TYR A 119 4.96 -29.75 1.79
C TYR A 119 4.14 -29.28 2.98
N SER A 120 4.79 -28.58 3.91
CA SER A 120 4.10 -27.95 5.05
C SER A 120 3.40 -26.65 4.60
N VAL A 121 2.07 -26.72 4.47
CA VAL A 121 1.24 -25.61 4.02
C VAL A 121 0.39 -25.07 5.17
N ALA A 122 0.34 -23.75 5.35
CA ALA A 122 -0.57 -23.10 6.28
C ALA A 122 -1.45 -22.07 5.57
N VAL A 123 -2.58 -21.74 6.20
CA VAL A 123 -3.56 -20.76 5.67
C VAL A 123 -3.66 -19.59 6.63
N LEU A 124 -3.70 -18.37 6.08
CA LEU A 124 -3.84 -17.13 6.84
C LEU A 124 -4.93 -16.24 6.21
N HIS A 125 -5.97 -15.91 6.97
CA HIS A 125 -7.06 -15.07 6.46
C HIS A 125 -7.62 -14.12 7.54
N GLY A 126 -8.36 -13.10 7.11
CA GLY A 126 -8.86 -12.00 7.94
C GLY A 126 -9.68 -12.43 9.15
N LYS A 127 -10.55 -13.45 9.02
CA LYS A 127 -11.47 -13.93 10.06
C LYS A 127 -10.83 -14.85 11.12
N MET A 128 -9.54 -15.20 11.00
CA MET A 128 -8.85 -15.93 12.07
C MET A 128 -8.72 -15.07 13.32
N LYS A 129 -8.76 -15.70 14.49
CA LYS A 129 -8.49 -15.04 15.76
C LYS A 129 -7.07 -14.49 15.80
N PRO A 130 -6.82 -13.34 16.44
CA PRO A 130 -5.48 -12.74 16.51
C PRO A 130 -4.39 -13.73 16.96
N SER A 131 -4.67 -14.54 17.95
CA SER A 131 -3.74 -15.58 18.45
C SER A 131 -3.41 -16.67 17.45
N GLU A 132 -4.38 -17.05 16.61
CA GLU A 132 -4.17 -18.04 15.53
C GLU A 132 -3.33 -17.45 14.41
N LYS A 133 -3.60 -16.18 14.02
CA LYS A 133 -2.80 -15.45 13.04
C LYS A 133 -1.34 -15.34 13.49
N GLU A 134 -1.13 -14.93 14.74
CA GLU A 134 0.20 -14.81 15.33
C GLU A 134 0.93 -16.16 15.35
N LYS A 135 0.25 -17.22 15.78
CA LYS A 135 0.81 -18.58 15.78
C LYS A 135 1.20 -19.02 14.37
N THR A 136 0.32 -18.83 13.38
CA THR A 136 0.58 -19.20 11.97
C THR A 136 1.77 -18.43 11.42
N MET A 137 1.82 -17.11 11.65
CA MET A 137 2.95 -16.30 11.20
C MET A 137 4.25 -16.67 11.89
N ARG A 138 4.21 -17.00 13.18
CA ARG A 138 5.40 -17.44 13.92
C ARG A 138 5.93 -18.78 13.39
N THR A 139 5.07 -19.77 13.15
CA THR A 139 5.50 -21.07 12.57
C THR A 139 6.07 -20.91 11.15
N PHE A 140 5.55 -19.93 10.40
CA PHE A 140 6.09 -19.59 9.09
C PHE A 140 7.45 -18.89 9.23
N ALA A 141 7.60 -17.90 10.10
CA ALA A 141 8.88 -17.23 10.33
C ALA A 141 9.98 -18.16 10.86
N GLU A 142 9.60 -19.16 11.66
CA GLU A 142 10.50 -20.22 12.17
C GLU A 142 10.87 -21.28 11.10
N GLY A 143 10.36 -21.19 9.87
CA GLY A 143 10.62 -22.14 8.79
C GLY A 143 9.88 -23.48 8.94
N LYS A 144 9.02 -23.65 9.94
CA LYS A 144 8.22 -24.88 10.14
C LYS A 144 7.12 -25.03 9.10
N THR A 145 6.66 -23.94 8.53
CA THR A 145 5.74 -23.88 7.41
C THR A 145 6.51 -23.41 6.19
N GLN A 146 6.42 -24.15 5.08
CA GLN A 146 7.14 -23.86 3.85
C GLN A 146 6.33 -22.98 2.90
N LEU A 147 5.02 -23.19 2.82
CA LEU A 147 4.11 -22.46 1.95
C LEU A 147 2.99 -21.81 2.76
N LEU A 148 2.83 -20.51 2.63
CA LEU A 148 1.73 -19.75 3.25
C LEU A 148 0.72 -19.32 2.19
N VAL A 149 -0.48 -19.87 2.26
CA VAL A 149 -1.62 -19.43 1.45
C VAL A 149 -2.40 -18.39 2.24
N ALA A 150 -2.53 -17.19 1.70
CA ALA A 150 -3.12 -16.09 2.46
C ALA A 150 -4.00 -15.18 1.64
N THR A 151 -4.91 -14.49 2.31
CA THR A 151 -5.58 -13.30 1.78
C THR A 151 -4.71 -12.05 2.01
N THR A 152 -5.19 -10.86 1.71
CA THR A 152 -4.50 -9.57 1.87
C THR A 152 -3.95 -9.29 3.29
N VAL A 153 -4.25 -10.13 4.28
CA VAL A 153 -3.83 -9.98 5.69
C VAL A 153 -2.31 -10.09 5.91
N ILE A 154 -1.52 -10.48 4.89
CA ILE A 154 -0.03 -10.53 4.97
C ILE A 154 0.59 -9.14 5.21
N GLU A 155 -0.18 -8.08 5.19
CA GLU A 155 0.27 -6.72 5.50
C GLU A 155 0.82 -6.55 6.92
N VAL A 156 0.66 -7.55 7.81
CA VAL A 156 1.14 -7.50 9.20
C VAL A 156 2.61 -7.88 9.29
N GLY A 157 3.40 -6.97 9.68
CA GLY A 157 4.81 -6.74 9.93
C GLY A 157 5.77 -7.85 10.37
N VAL A 158 5.56 -9.13 10.07
CA VAL A 158 6.56 -10.16 10.33
C VAL A 158 7.53 -10.26 9.18
N ASP A 159 8.82 -10.13 9.48
CA ASP A 159 9.90 -10.30 8.53
C ASP A 159 10.22 -11.79 8.36
N VAL A 160 10.24 -12.27 7.10
CA VAL A 160 10.59 -13.66 6.76
C VAL A 160 11.66 -13.63 5.67
N PRO A 161 12.94 -13.51 6.05
CA PRO A 161 14.05 -13.37 5.09
C PRO A 161 14.18 -14.53 4.12
N ASN A 162 13.76 -15.74 4.53
CA ASN A 162 13.81 -16.95 3.72
C ASN A 162 12.69 -17.07 2.67
N ALA A 163 11.73 -16.13 2.66
CA ALA A 163 10.66 -16.10 1.67
C ALA A 163 11.14 -15.47 0.36
N SER A 164 11.31 -16.30 -0.66
CA SER A 164 11.86 -15.89 -1.96
C SER A 164 10.84 -15.81 -3.08
N VAL A 165 9.73 -16.56 -3.00
CA VAL A 165 8.72 -16.57 -4.05
C VAL A 165 7.37 -16.13 -3.54
N MET A 166 6.71 -15.26 -4.31
CA MET A 166 5.33 -14.86 -4.09
C MET A 166 4.52 -15.07 -5.37
N LEU A 167 3.44 -15.79 -5.29
CA LEU A 167 2.44 -15.89 -6.34
C LEU A 167 1.17 -15.16 -5.90
N ILE A 168 0.65 -14.29 -6.75
CA ILE A 168 -0.59 -13.53 -6.49
C ILE A 168 -1.64 -13.94 -7.52
N GLU A 169 -2.69 -14.59 -7.05
CA GLU A 169 -3.82 -15.00 -7.87
C GLU A 169 -4.75 -13.83 -8.15
N ASN A 170 -5.32 -13.79 -9.36
CA ASN A 170 -6.24 -12.75 -9.81
C ASN A 170 -5.69 -11.34 -9.53
N ALA A 171 -4.46 -11.10 -9.98
CA ALA A 171 -3.71 -9.88 -9.68
C ALA A 171 -4.44 -8.60 -10.14
N GLU A 172 -5.36 -8.71 -11.12
CA GLU A 172 -6.23 -7.63 -11.57
C GLU A 172 -7.19 -7.10 -10.50
N ARG A 173 -7.42 -7.84 -9.43
CA ARG A 173 -8.28 -7.41 -8.32
C ARG A 173 -7.58 -6.56 -7.27
N PHE A 174 -6.26 -6.48 -7.33
CA PHE A 174 -5.46 -5.69 -6.39
C PHE A 174 -5.13 -4.31 -6.95
N GLY A 175 -5.07 -3.31 -6.09
CA GLY A 175 -4.49 -2.01 -6.43
C GLY A 175 -2.97 -2.08 -6.62
N LEU A 176 -2.40 -1.17 -7.40
CA LEU A 176 -0.94 -1.15 -7.63
C LEU A 176 -0.14 -1.00 -6.34
N SER A 177 -0.61 -0.14 -5.43
CA SER A 177 0.01 0.04 -4.11
C SER A 177 -0.03 -1.24 -3.27
N GLN A 178 -1.13 -2.00 -3.31
CA GLN A 178 -1.24 -3.29 -2.62
C GLN A 178 -0.28 -4.33 -3.21
N LEU A 179 -0.21 -4.44 -4.54
CA LEU A 179 0.73 -5.32 -5.22
C LEU A 179 2.18 -4.98 -4.86
N HIS A 180 2.50 -3.69 -4.78
CA HIS A 180 3.81 -3.22 -4.37
C HIS A 180 4.14 -3.62 -2.93
N GLN A 181 3.22 -3.44 -1.99
CA GLN A 181 3.39 -3.85 -0.59
C GLN A 181 3.54 -5.37 -0.44
N LEU A 182 2.70 -6.14 -1.15
CA LEU A 182 2.80 -7.61 -1.16
C LEU A 182 4.16 -8.04 -1.72
N ARG A 183 4.57 -7.53 -2.87
CA ARG A 183 5.89 -7.80 -3.45
C ARG A 183 7.01 -7.48 -2.47
N GLY A 184 6.89 -6.42 -1.69
CA GLY A 184 7.86 -6.03 -0.67
C GLY A 184 7.98 -6.99 0.51
N ARG A 185 7.11 -8.01 0.62
CA ARG A 185 7.20 -9.05 1.66
C ARG A 185 8.23 -10.13 1.36
N ILE A 186 8.69 -10.22 0.13
CA ILE A 186 9.82 -11.07 -0.29
C ILE A 186 11.05 -10.21 -0.60
N GLY A 187 12.19 -10.84 -0.85
CA GLY A 187 13.44 -10.15 -1.17
C GLY A 187 14.10 -9.47 0.03
N ARG A 188 13.90 -10.00 1.23
CA ARG A 188 14.51 -9.48 2.47
C ARG A 188 15.74 -10.28 2.89
N GLY A 189 15.99 -11.42 2.26
CA GLY A 189 17.17 -12.25 2.42
C GLY A 189 18.19 -12.05 1.32
N SER A 190 19.19 -12.94 1.28
CA SER A 190 20.25 -12.95 0.26
C SER A 190 19.87 -13.64 -1.04
N CYS A 191 18.74 -14.41 -1.05
CA CYS A 191 18.30 -15.17 -2.22
C CYS A 191 17.61 -14.26 -3.26
N GLU A 192 17.78 -14.62 -4.54
CA GLU A 192 17.01 -14.00 -5.61
C GLU A 192 15.52 -14.24 -5.39
N SER A 193 14.72 -13.19 -5.51
CA SER A 193 13.29 -13.29 -5.23
C SER A 193 12.44 -13.03 -6.45
N THR A 194 11.33 -13.76 -6.54
CA THR A 194 10.43 -13.75 -7.69
C THR A 194 8.98 -13.51 -7.27
N CYS A 195 8.35 -12.51 -7.88
CA CYS A 195 6.91 -12.25 -7.76
C CYS A 195 6.19 -12.66 -9.05
N ILE A 196 5.19 -13.52 -8.95
CA ILE A 196 4.41 -14.03 -10.08
C ILE A 196 2.97 -13.52 -9.94
N LEU A 197 2.53 -12.72 -10.88
CA LEU A 197 1.17 -12.20 -10.97
C LEU A 197 0.37 -13.06 -11.95
N VAL A 198 -0.68 -13.71 -11.47
CA VAL A 198 -1.59 -14.51 -12.29
C VAL A 198 -2.81 -13.67 -12.63
N THR A 199 -3.12 -13.51 -13.91
CA THR A 199 -4.25 -12.71 -14.39
C THR A 199 -4.80 -13.25 -15.70
N GLU A 200 -6.11 -13.17 -15.88
CA GLU A 200 -6.77 -13.45 -17.17
C GLU A 200 -6.77 -12.24 -18.12
N SER A 201 -6.62 -11.05 -17.54
CA SER A 201 -6.71 -9.79 -18.28
C SER A 201 -5.33 -9.21 -18.54
N GLU A 202 -5.07 -8.83 -19.78
CA GLU A 202 -3.94 -7.94 -20.12
C GLU A 202 -4.30 -6.52 -19.68
N LEU A 203 -3.84 -6.11 -18.52
CA LEU A 203 -4.04 -4.77 -17.99
C LEU A 203 -2.73 -4.01 -18.02
N ASP A 204 -2.72 -2.88 -18.71
CA ASP A 204 -1.55 -1.98 -18.80
C ASP A 204 -1.02 -1.60 -17.41
N ARG A 205 -1.91 -1.46 -16.42
CA ARG A 205 -1.53 -1.14 -15.05
C ARG A 205 -0.60 -2.19 -14.42
N LEU A 206 -0.73 -3.47 -14.74
CA LEU A 206 0.16 -4.51 -14.21
C LEU A 206 1.55 -4.44 -14.82
N SER A 207 1.68 -3.87 -16.02
CA SER A 207 2.97 -3.63 -16.65
C SER A 207 3.83 -2.65 -15.84
N VAL A 208 3.22 -1.73 -15.12
CA VAL A 208 3.90 -0.79 -14.22
C VAL A 208 4.63 -1.54 -13.10
N ILE A 209 3.96 -2.48 -12.42
CA ILE A 209 4.57 -3.29 -11.35
C ILE A 209 5.73 -4.15 -11.89
N LYS A 210 5.63 -4.61 -13.14
CA LYS A 210 6.69 -5.38 -13.79
C LYS A 210 7.89 -4.50 -14.15
N SER A 211 7.67 -3.26 -14.58
CA SER A 211 8.71 -2.38 -15.14
C SER A 211 9.55 -1.68 -14.07
N THR A 212 9.00 -1.46 -12.86
CA THR A 212 9.69 -0.71 -11.81
C THR A 212 9.51 -1.32 -10.42
N SER A 213 10.54 -1.16 -9.58
CA SER A 213 10.49 -1.43 -8.15
C SER A 213 10.32 -0.16 -7.30
N ASP A 214 10.37 1.01 -7.93
CA ASP A 214 10.21 2.30 -7.28
C ASP A 214 8.74 2.52 -6.89
N GLY A 215 8.46 2.53 -5.59
CA GLY A 215 7.12 2.69 -5.05
C GLY A 215 6.50 4.05 -5.37
N PHE A 216 7.30 5.12 -5.46
CA PHE A 216 6.80 6.46 -5.81
C PHE A 216 6.33 6.51 -7.26
N LYS A 217 7.08 5.92 -8.19
CA LYS A 217 6.66 5.80 -9.60
C LYS A 217 5.39 4.98 -9.74
N ILE A 218 5.28 3.87 -8.98
CA ILE A 218 4.07 3.04 -8.96
C ILE A 218 2.87 3.84 -8.47
N ALA A 219 3.04 4.63 -7.42
CA ALA A 219 1.97 5.46 -6.86
C ALA A 219 1.57 6.60 -7.80
N GLU A 220 2.52 7.21 -8.52
CA GLU A 220 2.24 8.21 -9.54
C GLU A 220 1.44 7.64 -10.70
N GLU A 221 1.78 6.45 -11.16
CA GLU A 221 1.03 5.76 -12.23
C GLU A 221 -0.36 5.31 -11.76
N ASP A 222 -0.48 4.80 -10.52
CA ASP A 222 -1.79 4.46 -9.92
C ASP A 222 -2.70 5.70 -9.86
N LEU A 223 -2.15 6.85 -9.46
CA LEU A 223 -2.87 8.11 -9.41
C LEU A 223 -3.31 8.61 -10.80
N LYS A 224 -2.45 8.48 -11.83
CA LYS A 224 -2.81 8.83 -13.22
C LYS A 224 -3.95 7.95 -13.75
N LEU A 225 -3.93 6.65 -13.43
CA LEU A 225 -4.93 5.69 -13.89
C LEU A 225 -6.29 5.86 -13.21
N ARG A 226 -6.31 6.13 -11.91
CA ARG A 226 -7.55 6.31 -11.12
C ARG A 226 -8.11 7.71 -11.20
N GLY A 227 -7.26 8.69 -11.47
CA GLY A 227 -7.59 10.09 -11.35
C GLY A 227 -7.62 10.60 -9.90
N PRO A 228 -7.58 11.93 -9.70
CA PRO A 228 -7.53 12.55 -8.37
C PRO A 228 -8.82 12.34 -7.55
N GLY A 229 -9.97 12.20 -8.22
CA GLY A 229 -11.28 12.09 -7.57
C GLY A 229 -11.44 10.86 -6.70
N ASP A 230 -10.97 9.70 -7.17
CA ASP A 230 -11.08 8.43 -6.44
C ASP A 230 -10.08 8.31 -5.29
N PHE A 231 -8.96 9.02 -5.38
CA PHE A 231 -7.93 8.98 -4.34
C PHE A 231 -8.36 9.72 -3.07
N PHE A 232 -9.10 10.80 -3.20
CA PHE A 232 -9.59 11.57 -2.06
C PHE A 232 -10.88 10.99 -1.45
N GLY A 233 -11.52 10.02 -2.10
CA GLY A 233 -12.74 9.37 -1.64
C GLY A 233 -13.91 10.36 -1.50
N SER A 234 -15.15 9.89 -1.61
CA SER A 234 -16.36 10.69 -1.47
C SER A 234 -16.59 11.29 -0.07
N ARG A 235 -15.68 11.09 0.87
CA ARG A 235 -15.82 11.48 2.30
C ARG A 235 -14.82 12.51 2.81
N GLN A 236 -13.87 12.98 2.02
CA GLN A 236 -13.02 14.11 2.44
C GLN A 236 -13.65 15.43 1.99
N HIS A 237 -14.61 15.89 2.76
CA HIS A 237 -15.03 17.29 2.80
C HIS A 237 -13.83 18.11 3.28
N GLY A 238 -13.21 18.89 2.41
CA GLY A 238 -12.14 19.78 2.85
C GLY A 238 -11.15 20.24 1.78
N LEU A 239 -11.06 19.55 0.63
CA LEU A 239 -10.20 20.08 -0.44
C LEU A 239 -10.95 21.11 -1.27
N PRO A 240 -10.44 22.35 -1.36
CA PRO A 240 -11.07 23.35 -2.21
C PRO A 240 -11.03 22.89 -3.67
N LYS A 241 -12.19 22.94 -4.34
CA LYS A 241 -12.23 22.75 -5.79
C LYS A 241 -11.44 23.90 -6.43
N LEU A 242 -10.23 23.61 -6.89
CA LEU A 242 -9.44 24.57 -7.62
C LEU A 242 -10.16 24.90 -8.93
N LYS A 243 -10.29 26.20 -9.24
CA LYS A 243 -11.05 26.65 -10.43
C LYS A 243 -10.29 26.44 -11.72
N ILE A 244 -8.98 26.52 -11.70
CA ILE A 244 -8.11 26.55 -12.88
C ILE A 244 -6.99 25.52 -12.78
N ALA A 245 -6.33 25.43 -11.61
CA ALA A 245 -5.18 24.57 -11.41
C ALA A 245 -5.56 23.09 -11.26
N ASN A 246 -4.74 22.21 -11.83
CA ASN A 246 -4.82 20.77 -11.65
C ASN A 246 -3.75 20.32 -10.67
N MET A 247 -4.17 19.79 -9.51
CA MET A 247 -3.26 19.39 -8.42
C MET A 247 -2.19 18.37 -8.86
N LEU A 248 -2.42 17.61 -9.92
CA LEU A 248 -1.47 16.60 -10.42
C LEU A 248 -0.44 17.17 -11.38
N ASN A 249 -0.88 18.11 -12.23
CA ASN A 249 -0.04 18.66 -13.30
C ASN A 249 0.73 19.92 -12.85
N ASP A 250 0.20 20.65 -11.85
CA ASP A 250 0.70 21.96 -11.44
C ASP A 250 1.51 21.93 -10.12
N ILE A 251 2.31 20.86 -9.93
CA ILE A 251 3.10 20.64 -8.71
C ILE A 251 4.06 21.79 -8.41
N ASN A 252 4.72 22.31 -9.44
CA ASN A 252 5.65 23.42 -9.28
C ASN A 252 4.92 24.69 -8.82
N LEU A 253 3.70 24.89 -9.32
CA LEU A 253 2.85 25.98 -8.91
C LEU A 253 2.40 25.83 -7.45
N LEU A 254 2.06 24.61 -7.04
CA LEU A 254 1.68 24.30 -5.65
C LEU A 254 2.84 24.60 -4.68
N LYS A 255 4.05 24.17 -4.98
CA LYS A 255 5.25 24.46 -4.17
C LYS A 255 5.53 25.97 -4.11
N LEU A 256 5.37 26.67 -5.21
CA LEU A 256 5.56 28.10 -5.29
C LEU A 256 4.53 28.84 -4.44
N ALA A 257 3.27 28.42 -4.49
CA ALA A 257 2.19 28.95 -3.65
C ALA A 257 2.43 28.68 -2.15
N GLN A 258 2.89 27.47 -1.80
CA GLN A 258 3.20 27.11 -0.40
C GLN A 258 4.35 27.95 0.14
N ASN A 259 5.44 28.12 -0.61
CA ASN A 259 6.55 28.96 -0.21
C ASN A 259 6.16 30.42 -0.07
N ALA A 260 5.35 30.95 -1.01
CA ALA A 260 4.83 32.30 -0.92
C ALA A 260 3.94 32.52 0.30
N ALA A 261 3.06 31.56 0.60
CA ALA A 261 2.22 31.58 1.80
C ALA A 261 3.06 31.55 3.08
N ALA A 262 4.07 30.67 3.15
CA ALA A 262 4.98 30.59 4.29
C ALA A 262 5.74 31.89 4.52
N SER A 263 6.30 32.51 3.46
CA SER A 263 7.00 33.80 3.55
C SER A 263 6.07 34.88 4.04
N LEU A 264 4.85 34.97 3.50
CA LEU A 264 3.88 35.97 3.87
C LEU A 264 3.42 35.81 5.32
N LEU A 265 3.15 34.59 5.78
CA LEU A 265 2.77 34.33 7.18
C LEU A 265 3.94 34.53 8.16
N TYR A 266 5.20 34.40 7.69
CA TYR A 266 6.35 34.77 8.49
C TYR A 266 6.45 36.29 8.71
N GLU A 267 6.13 37.10 7.68
CA GLU A 267 6.15 38.57 7.74
C GLU A 267 4.92 39.13 8.46
N ASP A 268 3.74 38.58 8.20
CA ASP A 268 2.45 39.06 8.76
C ASP A 268 1.56 37.88 9.16
N PRO A 269 1.81 37.27 10.32
CA PRO A 269 1.10 36.04 10.76
C PRO A 269 -0.42 36.18 10.88
N ALA A 270 -0.91 37.41 11.15
CA ALA A 270 -2.32 37.72 11.36
C ALA A 270 -2.98 38.44 10.17
N LEU A 271 -2.23 38.62 9.09
CA LEU A 271 -2.68 39.40 7.91
C LEU A 271 -3.25 40.75 8.31
N THR A 272 -2.46 41.54 9.04
CA THR A 272 -2.88 42.86 9.59
C THR A 272 -2.40 44.04 8.76
N MET A 273 -1.48 43.85 7.83
CA MET A 273 -1.02 44.90 6.93
C MET A 273 -2.09 45.26 5.90
N GLU A 274 -2.26 46.54 5.60
CA GLU A 274 -3.24 47.05 4.61
C GLU A 274 -3.07 46.36 3.25
N SER A 275 -1.83 46.05 2.84
CA SER A 275 -1.52 45.31 1.61
C SER A 275 -2.13 43.93 1.56
N HIS A 276 -2.48 43.33 2.70
CA HIS A 276 -3.00 41.97 2.85
C HIS A 276 -4.50 41.88 3.11
N ASP A 277 -5.22 43.00 3.18
CA ASP A 277 -6.67 43.05 3.49
C ASP A 277 -7.52 42.23 2.52
N LEU A 278 -7.21 42.29 1.22
CA LEU A 278 -7.92 41.51 0.21
C LEU A 278 -7.70 40.01 0.40
N LEU A 279 -6.47 39.62 0.74
CA LEU A 279 -6.12 38.23 1.01
C LEU A 279 -6.82 37.72 2.27
N LYS A 280 -6.78 38.51 3.34
CA LYS A 280 -7.50 38.24 4.60
C LYS A 280 -8.98 37.99 4.37
N SER A 281 -9.63 38.89 3.62
CA SER A 281 -11.04 38.75 3.28
C SER A 281 -11.33 37.49 2.44
N ALA A 282 -10.43 37.12 1.51
CA ALA A 282 -10.56 35.92 0.71
C ALA A 282 -10.41 34.66 1.54
N VAL A 283 -9.44 34.62 2.46
CA VAL A 283 -9.20 33.50 3.39
C VAL A 283 -10.41 33.33 4.33
N GLN A 284 -10.94 34.42 4.93
CA GLN A 284 -12.12 34.34 5.77
C GLN A 284 -13.33 33.76 5.03
N LYS A 285 -13.61 34.18 3.81
CA LYS A 285 -14.69 33.64 2.97
C LYS A 285 -14.50 32.16 2.64
N LEU A 286 -13.26 31.69 2.55
CA LEU A 286 -12.97 30.25 2.35
C LEU A 286 -13.31 29.44 3.61
N PHE A 287 -12.95 29.92 4.79
CA PHE A 287 -13.28 29.24 6.05
C PHE A 287 -14.79 29.25 6.34
N GLU A 288 -15.51 30.35 6.06
CA GLU A 288 -16.96 30.40 6.19
C GLU A 288 -17.70 29.39 5.30
N ARG A 289 -17.14 29.06 4.12
CA ARG A 289 -17.72 28.07 3.19
C ARG A 289 -17.34 26.62 3.51
N ALA A 290 -16.35 26.41 4.34
CA ALA A 290 -15.83 25.08 4.63
C ALA A 290 -16.54 24.38 5.80
N ASP A 291 -17.50 25.01 6.47
CA ASP A 291 -18.23 24.45 7.66
C ASP A 291 -17.26 23.78 8.66
N ILE A 292 -16.15 24.47 8.98
CA ILE A 292 -15.15 24.00 9.96
C ILE A 292 -15.31 24.76 11.26
#